data_30c7f8a39567589f58a7ddaf68d717cc
#
_entry.id   30c7f8a39567589f58a7ddaf68d717cc
#
_cell.length_a   1.000
_cell.length_b   1.000
_cell.length_c   1.000
_cell.angle_alpha   90.00
_cell.angle_beta   90.00
_cell.angle_gamma   90.00
#
_symmetry.space_group_name_H-M   'P 1'
#
loop_
_entity.id
_entity.type
_entity.pdbx_description
1 polymer ?
#
loop_
_entity_poly.entity_id
_entity_poly.type
_entity_poly.pdbx_seq_one_letter_code
_entity_poly.pdbx_strand_id
1 'polypeptide(L)'
;MLDSITNPKTQKAVFRQKLSKYNRPMWIVFFGFFFEIIKGLISTTFGALIMKNFFSILNNFNDYHKMRKDVDFWSLMKFITAIVAFICCFASKALFSRVGENITLNVRADLYTQIIKKQIGWHDDASNASGILGAILASDVQLLNGASAEGVAVMAEAFFSLVWGCVIGFLFSWRVAFVALALTPLIILGAIVSAKI
;
A
#
# COMPACT_ATOMS: atom_id res chain seq x y z
N MET A 1 27.01 -23.57 11.05
CA MET A 1 25.77 -23.64 10.28
C MET A 1 24.51 -23.39 11.12
N LEU A 2 24.56 -23.62 12.45
CA LEU A 2 23.46 -23.36 13.39
C LEU A 2 23.33 -21.87 13.79
N ASP A 3 24.42 -21.09 13.79
CA ASP A 3 24.39 -19.66 14.16
C ASP A 3 23.68 -18.74 13.16
N SER A 4 23.48 -19.18 11.91
CA SER A 4 22.73 -18.42 10.90
C SER A 4 21.20 -18.47 11.11
N ILE A 5 20.71 -19.41 11.93
CA ILE A 5 19.28 -19.61 12.18
C ILE A 5 18.81 -18.80 13.39
N THR A 6 19.71 -18.42 14.29
CA THR A 6 19.37 -17.77 15.56
C THR A 6 19.38 -16.23 15.49
N ASN A 7 19.99 -15.62 14.46
CA ASN A 7 20.08 -14.17 14.37
C ASN A 7 18.87 -13.60 13.61
N PRO A 8 17.98 -12.80 14.26
CA PRO A 8 16.76 -12.27 13.63
C PRO A 8 17.04 -11.38 12.44
N LYS A 9 18.21 -10.75 12.35
CA LYS A 9 18.62 -9.93 11.19
C LYS A 9 18.93 -10.80 9.98
N THR A 10 19.60 -11.95 10.19
CA THR A 10 19.93 -12.89 9.12
C THR A 10 18.68 -13.62 8.62
N GLN A 11 17.77 -13.98 9.51
CA GLN A 11 16.47 -14.56 9.14
C GLN A 11 15.65 -13.60 8.25
N LYS A 12 15.58 -12.31 8.59
CA LYS A 12 14.89 -11.30 7.78
C LYS A 12 15.54 -11.11 6.40
N ALA A 13 16.86 -11.17 6.31
CA ALA A 13 17.57 -11.05 5.04
C ALA A 13 17.32 -12.27 4.15
N VAL A 14 17.42 -13.48 4.68
CA VAL A 14 17.12 -14.74 3.96
C VAL A 14 15.64 -14.78 3.53
N PHE A 15 14.73 -14.35 4.37
CA PHE A 15 13.30 -14.26 4.05
C PHE A 15 13.04 -13.27 2.92
N ARG A 16 13.64 -12.08 2.94
CA ARG A 16 13.54 -11.09 1.86
C ARG A 16 14.10 -11.62 0.53
N GLN A 17 15.24 -12.31 0.58
CA GLN A 17 15.86 -12.88 -0.61
C GLN A 17 15.00 -14.00 -1.22
N LYS A 18 14.39 -14.85 -0.40
CA LYS A 18 13.44 -15.85 -0.86
C LYS A 18 12.17 -15.23 -1.42
N LEU A 19 11.57 -14.24 -0.75
CA LEU A 19 10.40 -13.53 -1.27
C LEU A 19 10.67 -12.85 -2.60
N SER A 20 11.84 -12.23 -2.77
CA SER A 20 12.25 -11.62 -4.05
C SER A 20 12.33 -12.64 -5.19
N LYS A 21 12.71 -13.89 -4.89
CA LYS A 21 12.72 -14.98 -5.89
C LYS A 21 11.31 -15.37 -6.35
N TYR A 22 10.33 -15.29 -5.46
CA TYR A 22 8.93 -15.62 -5.78
C TYR A 22 8.16 -14.46 -6.41
N ASN A 23 8.72 -13.23 -6.35
CA ASN A 23 8.11 -12.02 -6.89
C ASN A 23 8.38 -11.84 -8.41
N ARG A 24 8.23 -12.88 -9.20
CA ARG A 24 8.32 -12.79 -10.67
C ARG A 24 6.92 -12.89 -11.28
N PRO A 25 6.56 -12.01 -12.24
CA PRO A 25 7.37 -11.03 -12.96
C PRO A 25 7.41 -9.64 -12.29
N MET A 26 8.60 -9.07 -12.15
CA MET A 26 8.82 -7.75 -11.54
C MET A 26 8.10 -6.58 -12.27
N TRP A 27 7.75 -6.76 -13.53
CA TRP A 27 7.02 -5.78 -14.33
C TRP A 27 5.65 -5.42 -13.72
N ILE A 28 4.95 -6.40 -13.13
CA ILE A 28 3.65 -6.17 -12.49
C ILE A 28 3.79 -5.21 -11.31
N VAL A 29 4.83 -5.39 -10.51
CA VAL A 29 5.13 -4.52 -9.37
C VAL A 29 5.46 -3.10 -9.83
N PHE A 30 6.26 -2.98 -10.89
CA PHE A 30 6.62 -1.69 -11.48
C PHE A 30 5.38 -0.93 -11.97
N PHE A 31 4.48 -1.58 -12.71
CA PHE A 31 3.22 -0.97 -13.12
C PHE A 31 2.32 -0.63 -11.94
N GLY A 32 2.29 -1.46 -10.89
CA GLY A 32 1.57 -1.16 -9.66
C GLY A 32 2.03 0.16 -9.03
N PHE A 33 3.34 0.35 -8.85
CA PHE A 33 3.91 1.60 -8.35
C PHE A 33 3.66 2.78 -9.29
N PHE A 34 3.73 2.57 -10.59
CA PHE A 34 3.45 3.62 -11.58
C PHE A 34 2.02 4.17 -11.44
N PHE A 35 1.02 3.29 -11.29
CA PHE A 35 -0.36 3.70 -11.05
C PHE A 35 -0.54 4.41 -9.70
N GLU A 36 0.19 4.00 -8.65
CA GLU A 36 0.16 4.69 -7.35
C GLU A 36 0.73 6.10 -7.43
N ILE A 37 1.83 6.31 -8.16
CA ILE A 37 2.43 7.62 -8.38
C ILE A 37 1.44 8.53 -9.11
N ILE A 38 0.84 8.06 -10.20
CA ILE A 38 -0.15 8.83 -10.98
C ILE A 38 -1.37 9.17 -10.14
N LYS A 39 -1.90 8.21 -9.39
CA LYS A 39 -3.04 8.41 -8.49
C LYS A 39 -2.72 9.48 -7.43
N GLY A 40 -1.56 9.39 -6.79
CA GLY A 40 -1.10 10.36 -5.79
C GLY A 40 -0.99 11.77 -6.38
N LEU A 41 -0.37 11.90 -7.54
CA LEU A 41 -0.23 13.17 -8.26
C LEU A 41 -1.60 13.80 -8.58
N ILE A 42 -2.46 13.04 -9.23
CA ILE A 42 -3.79 13.52 -9.67
C ILE A 42 -4.64 13.88 -8.46
N SER A 43 -4.78 12.98 -7.51
CA SER A 43 -5.67 13.18 -6.35
C SER A 43 -5.25 14.38 -5.51
N THR A 44 -3.95 14.54 -5.24
CA THR A 44 -3.44 15.62 -4.37
C THR A 44 -3.43 16.96 -5.09
N THR A 45 -2.95 17.02 -6.35
CA THR A 45 -2.85 18.27 -7.12
C THR A 45 -4.23 18.83 -7.45
N PHE A 46 -5.08 18.01 -8.08
CA PHE A 46 -6.43 18.44 -8.42
C PHE A 46 -7.30 18.66 -7.19
N GLY A 47 -7.12 17.86 -6.13
CA GLY A 47 -7.79 18.07 -4.85
C GLY A 47 -7.49 19.45 -4.27
N ALA A 48 -6.23 19.85 -4.22
CA ALA A 48 -5.80 21.16 -3.72
C ALA A 48 -6.29 22.33 -4.61
N LEU A 49 -6.19 22.19 -5.93
CA LEU A 49 -6.65 23.21 -6.89
C LEU A 49 -8.16 23.41 -6.81
N ILE A 50 -8.94 22.34 -6.77
CA ILE A 50 -10.39 22.41 -6.69
C ILE A 50 -10.80 23.04 -5.35
N MET A 51 -10.16 22.66 -4.24
CA MET A 51 -10.46 23.24 -2.94
C MET A 51 -10.15 24.73 -2.88
N LYS A 52 -9.01 25.16 -3.44
CA LYS A 52 -8.65 26.58 -3.58
C LYS A 52 -9.70 27.37 -4.34
N ASN A 53 -10.13 26.85 -5.50
CA ASN A 53 -11.13 27.54 -6.33
C ASN A 53 -12.51 27.54 -5.68
N PHE A 54 -12.89 26.48 -5.00
CA PHE A 54 -14.13 26.40 -4.25
C PHE A 54 -14.19 27.48 -3.15
N PHE A 55 -13.12 27.63 -2.36
CA PHE A 55 -13.05 28.70 -1.36
C PHE A 55 -13.04 30.10 -2.00
N SER A 56 -12.38 30.28 -3.15
CA SER A 56 -12.40 31.56 -3.88
C SER A 56 -13.82 31.94 -4.34
N ILE A 57 -14.59 30.96 -4.82
CA ILE A 57 -15.99 31.16 -5.23
C ILE A 57 -16.86 31.53 -4.02
N LEU A 58 -16.70 30.83 -2.90
CA LEU A 58 -17.43 31.13 -1.67
C LEU A 58 -17.15 32.53 -1.09
N ASN A 59 -15.99 33.08 -1.37
CA ASN A 59 -15.62 34.42 -0.87
C ASN A 59 -16.10 35.56 -1.79
N ASN A 60 -16.69 35.26 -2.97
CA ASN A 60 -17.03 36.24 -3.99
C ASN A 60 -18.53 36.15 -4.33
N PHE A 61 -19.38 36.57 -3.37
CA PHE A 61 -20.85 36.45 -3.47
C PHE A 61 -21.54 37.47 -4.40
N ASN A 62 -20.80 38.34 -5.15
CA ASN A 62 -21.38 39.46 -5.85
C ASN A 62 -22.20 39.12 -7.12
N ASP A 63 -22.03 37.90 -7.69
CA ASP A 63 -22.70 37.52 -8.92
C ASP A 63 -23.15 36.04 -8.90
N TYR A 64 -24.42 35.82 -8.54
CA TYR A 64 -25.00 34.50 -8.38
C TYR A 64 -24.91 33.60 -9.65
N HIS A 65 -25.12 34.20 -10.83
CA HIS A 65 -25.08 33.47 -12.09
C HIS A 65 -23.66 32.98 -12.45
N LYS A 66 -22.65 33.78 -12.17
CA LYS A 66 -21.26 33.44 -12.39
C LYS A 66 -20.82 32.38 -11.38
N MET A 67 -21.17 32.58 -10.13
CA MET A 67 -20.89 31.62 -9.06
C MET A 67 -21.44 30.21 -9.36
N ARG A 68 -22.69 30.12 -9.84
CA ARG A 68 -23.32 28.85 -10.21
C ARG A 68 -22.57 28.14 -11.33
N LYS A 69 -22.18 28.85 -12.40
CA LYS A 69 -21.42 28.26 -13.50
C LYS A 69 -20.04 27.76 -13.07
N ASP A 70 -19.37 28.51 -12.22
CA ASP A 70 -18.05 28.13 -11.68
C ASP A 70 -18.14 26.92 -10.76
N VAL A 71 -19.16 26.84 -9.91
CA VAL A 71 -19.43 25.67 -9.07
C VAL A 71 -19.72 24.44 -9.92
N ASP A 72 -20.60 24.55 -10.91
CA ASP A 72 -20.95 23.43 -11.80
C ASP A 72 -19.70 22.91 -12.54
N PHE A 73 -18.86 23.81 -13.06
CA PHE A 73 -17.62 23.45 -13.73
C PHE A 73 -16.63 22.73 -12.81
N TRP A 74 -16.37 23.27 -11.61
CA TRP A 74 -15.43 22.66 -10.67
C TRP A 74 -15.95 21.36 -10.07
N SER A 75 -17.26 21.22 -9.91
CA SER A 75 -17.91 19.97 -9.50
C SER A 75 -17.72 18.88 -10.56
N LEU A 76 -17.93 19.23 -11.84
CA LEU A 76 -17.69 18.31 -12.94
C LEU A 76 -16.22 17.87 -13.00
N MET A 77 -15.28 18.81 -12.87
CA MET A 77 -13.86 18.51 -12.80
C MET A 77 -13.50 17.58 -11.64
N LYS A 78 -14.12 17.79 -10.48
CA LYS A 78 -13.95 16.89 -9.33
C LYS A 78 -14.46 15.50 -9.62
N PHE A 79 -15.60 15.36 -10.28
CA PHE A 79 -16.17 14.07 -10.65
C PHE A 79 -15.28 13.31 -11.64
N ILE A 80 -14.77 13.99 -12.67
CA ILE A 80 -13.83 13.39 -13.64
C ILE A 80 -12.55 12.93 -12.93
N THR A 81 -11.99 13.78 -12.07
CA THR A 81 -10.79 13.44 -11.29
C THR A 81 -11.01 12.22 -10.39
N ALA A 82 -12.19 12.10 -9.77
CA ALA A 82 -12.54 10.97 -8.93
C ALA A 82 -12.62 9.67 -9.75
N ILE A 83 -13.20 9.70 -10.95
CA ILE A 83 -13.26 8.54 -11.85
C ILE A 83 -11.86 8.08 -12.26
N VAL A 84 -10.99 9.02 -12.65
CA VAL A 84 -9.60 8.68 -13.04
C VAL A 84 -8.83 8.10 -11.85
N ALA A 85 -8.96 8.71 -10.68
CA ALA A 85 -8.33 8.20 -9.45
C ALA A 85 -8.84 6.80 -9.07
N PHE A 86 -10.14 6.55 -9.25
CA PHE A 86 -10.75 5.24 -9.02
C PHE A 86 -10.17 4.16 -9.95
N ILE A 87 -10.06 4.45 -11.25
CA ILE A 87 -9.48 3.53 -12.24
C ILE A 87 -8.02 3.21 -11.90
N CYS A 88 -7.22 4.22 -11.57
CA CYS A 88 -5.82 4.04 -11.18
C CYS A 88 -5.69 3.22 -9.89
N CYS A 89 -6.54 3.49 -8.90
CA CYS A 89 -6.57 2.75 -7.64
C CYS A 89 -6.94 1.28 -7.87
N PHE A 90 -7.98 1.03 -8.66
CA PHE A 90 -8.39 -0.34 -9.00
C PHE A 90 -7.30 -1.11 -9.74
N ALA A 91 -6.68 -0.48 -10.75
CA ALA A 91 -5.59 -1.08 -11.51
C ALA A 91 -4.39 -1.43 -10.61
N SER A 92 -3.96 -0.49 -9.76
CA SER A 92 -2.85 -0.71 -8.83
C SER A 92 -3.15 -1.86 -7.86
N LYS A 93 -4.31 -1.83 -7.19
CA LYS A 93 -4.68 -2.88 -6.23
C LYS A 93 -4.84 -4.25 -6.89
N ALA A 94 -5.38 -4.33 -8.09
CA ALA A 94 -5.49 -5.56 -8.86
C ALA A 94 -4.10 -6.15 -9.21
N LEU A 95 -3.13 -5.29 -9.58
CA LEU A 95 -1.77 -5.72 -9.88
C LEU A 95 -1.06 -6.24 -8.63
N PHE A 96 -1.13 -5.52 -7.50
CA PHE A 96 -0.53 -5.97 -6.24
C PHE A 96 -1.18 -7.24 -5.70
N SER A 97 -2.50 -7.39 -5.82
CA SER A 97 -3.22 -8.62 -5.44
C SER A 97 -2.72 -9.82 -6.23
N ARG A 98 -2.54 -9.69 -7.55
CA ARG A 98 -1.95 -10.76 -8.38
C ARG A 98 -0.54 -11.14 -7.95
N VAL A 99 0.29 -10.16 -7.58
CA VAL A 99 1.62 -10.43 -7.04
C VAL A 99 1.54 -11.24 -5.76
N GLY A 100 0.65 -10.86 -4.84
CA GLY A 100 0.43 -11.56 -3.59
C GLY A 100 -0.05 -13.01 -3.77
N GLU A 101 -0.99 -13.22 -4.69
CA GLU A 101 -1.46 -14.57 -5.04
C GLU A 101 -0.35 -15.44 -5.61
N ASN A 102 0.47 -14.91 -6.53
CA ASN A 102 1.61 -15.63 -7.09
C ASN A 102 2.64 -16.03 -6.02
N ILE A 103 2.95 -15.12 -5.08
CA ILE A 103 3.84 -15.42 -3.95
C ILE A 103 3.24 -16.55 -3.11
N THR A 104 1.96 -16.45 -2.77
CA THR A 104 1.24 -17.45 -1.96
C THR A 104 1.25 -18.82 -2.61
N LEU A 105 0.96 -18.91 -3.92
CA LEU A 105 0.98 -20.17 -4.67
C LEU A 105 2.37 -20.79 -4.71
N ASN A 106 3.41 -20.00 -4.98
CA ASN A 106 4.78 -20.50 -5.04
C ASN A 106 5.27 -20.98 -3.67
N VAL A 107 4.94 -20.25 -2.60
CA VAL A 107 5.29 -20.65 -1.23
C VAL A 107 4.58 -21.94 -0.82
N ARG A 108 3.28 -22.08 -1.16
CA ARG A 108 2.53 -23.32 -0.93
C ARG A 108 3.17 -24.51 -1.65
N ALA A 109 3.51 -24.36 -2.92
CA ALA A 109 4.13 -25.40 -3.70
C ALA A 109 5.49 -25.84 -3.13
N ASP A 110 6.32 -24.87 -2.73
CA ASP A 110 7.61 -25.13 -2.11
C ASP A 110 7.47 -25.84 -0.74
N LEU A 111 6.59 -25.35 0.12
CA LEU A 111 6.34 -25.97 1.42
C LEU A 111 5.81 -27.39 1.26
N TYR A 112 4.84 -27.59 0.38
CA TYR A 112 4.29 -28.93 0.10
C TYR A 112 5.38 -29.89 -0.38
N THR A 113 6.21 -29.44 -1.32
CA THR A 113 7.34 -30.23 -1.83
C THR A 113 8.36 -30.58 -0.72
N GLN A 114 8.61 -29.66 0.21
CA GLN A 114 9.52 -29.91 1.31
C GLN A 114 8.93 -30.84 2.36
N ILE A 115 7.63 -30.76 2.62
CA ILE A 115 6.92 -31.66 3.55
C ILE A 115 6.99 -33.10 3.03
N ILE A 116 6.69 -33.33 1.73
CA ILE A 116 6.71 -34.69 1.15
C ILE A 116 8.12 -35.31 1.16
N LYS A 117 9.16 -34.49 1.06
CA LYS A 117 10.57 -34.96 1.11
C LYS A 117 11.06 -35.32 2.48
N LYS A 118 10.29 -35.07 3.55
CA LYS A 118 10.66 -35.44 4.92
C LYS A 118 10.58 -36.96 5.13
N GLN A 119 11.41 -37.46 6.04
CA GLN A 119 11.42 -38.87 6.41
C GLN A 119 10.12 -39.27 7.13
N ILE A 120 9.70 -40.52 7.04
CA ILE A 120 8.47 -41.04 7.65
C ILE A 120 8.41 -40.75 9.14
N GLY A 121 9.51 -40.97 9.89
CA GLY A 121 9.58 -40.70 11.32
C GLY A 121 9.36 -39.21 11.71
N TRP A 122 9.53 -38.25 10.76
CA TRP A 122 9.19 -36.87 11.00
C TRP A 122 7.65 -36.65 10.96
N HIS A 123 6.93 -37.45 10.16
CA HIS A 123 5.47 -37.40 10.07
C HIS A 123 4.78 -38.11 11.24
N ASP A 124 5.48 -39.01 11.94
CA ASP A 124 4.95 -39.73 13.11
C ASP A 124 4.95 -38.85 14.38
N ASP A 125 5.64 -37.71 14.33
CA ASP A 125 5.64 -36.74 15.44
C ASP A 125 4.29 -36.01 15.50
N ALA A 126 3.66 -35.95 16.66
CA ALA A 126 2.38 -35.30 16.88
C ALA A 126 2.37 -33.81 16.50
N SER A 127 3.52 -33.14 16.60
CA SER A 127 3.68 -31.72 16.15
C SER A 127 3.61 -31.55 14.65
N ASN A 128 3.80 -32.63 13.87
CA ASN A 128 3.79 -32.64 12.39
C ASN A 128 2.57 -33.37 11.84
N ALA A 129 1.53 -33.55 12.63
CA ALA A 129 0.32 -34.22 12.19
C ALA A 129 -0.27 -33.58 10.93
N SER A 130 -0.82 -34.39 10.03
CA SER A 130 -1.33 -33.94 8.72
C SER A 130 -2.34 -32.81 8.81
N GLY A 131 -3.17 -32.77 9.88
CA GLY A 131 -4.11 -31.67 10.14
C GLY A 131 -3.42 -30.34 10.45
N ILE A 132 -2.32 -30.37 11.22
CA ILE A 132 -1.52 -29.15 11.55
C ILE A 132 -0.83 -28.63 10.30
N LEU A 133 -0.20 -29.52 9.53
CA LEU A 133 0.45 -29.16 8.27
C LEU A 133 -0.55 -28.61 7.25
N GLY A 134 -1.75 -29.17 7.18
CA GLY A 134 -2.85 -28.67 6.34
C GLY A 134 -3.30 -27.27 6.78
N ALA A 135 -3.41 -27.02 8.06
CA ALA A 135 -3.76 -25.69 8.59
C ALA A 135 -2.69 -24.65 8.27
N ILE A 136 -1.40 -24.98 8.42
CA ILE A 136 -0.28 -24.08 8.04
C ILE A 136 -0.34 -23.73 6.54
N LEU A 137 -0.55 -24.73 5.68
CA LEU A 137 -0.65 -24.52 4.24
C LEU A 137 -1.87 -23.70 3.84
N ALA A 138 -2.98 -23.81 4.57
CA ALA A 138 -4.22 -23.12 4.24
C ALA A 138 -4.27 -21.69 4.81
N SER A 139 -3.96 -21.52 6.10
CA SER A 139 -4.14 -20.24 6.82
C SER A 139 -2.86 -19.40 6.89
N ASP A 140 -1.74 -20.00 7.34
CA ASP A 140 -0.53 -19.23 7.64
C ASP A 140 0.13 -18.70 6.35
N VAL A 141 0.10 -19.50 5.28
CA VAL A 141 0.61 -19.05 3.97
C VAL A 141 -0.26 -17.93 3.40
N GLN A 142 -1.55 -17.91 3.70
CA GLN A 142 -2.43 -16.82 3.24
C GLN A 142 -2.14 -15.49 3.95
N LEU A 143 -1.70 -15.52 5.21
CA LEU A 143 -1.26 -14.32 5.92
C LEU A 143 -0.05 -13.64 5.26
N LEU A 144 0.80 -14.41 4.56
CA LEU A 144 1.91 -13.86 3.77
C LEU A 144 1.43 -12.98 2.61
N ASN A 145 0.28 -13.26 2.01
CA ASN A 145 -0.30 -12.43 0.96
C ASN A 145 -0.60 -11.01 1.47
N GLY A 146 -1.32 -10.90 2.59
CA GLY A 146 -1.63 -9.62 3.21
C GLY A 146 -0.38 -8.83 3.61
N ALA A 147 0.62 -9.51 4.18
CA ALA A 147 1.84 -8.85 4.62
C ALA A 147 2.79 -8.44 3.47
N SER A 148 2.85 -9.22 2.39
CA SER A 148 3.85 -9.02 1.33
C SER A 148 3.38 -8.13 0.18
N ALA A 149 2.13 -8.22 -0.24
CA ALA A 149 1.62 -7.48 -1.40
C ALA A 149 0.71 -6.33 -0.99
N GLU A 150 -0.29 -6.60 -0.18
CA GLU A 150 -1.25 -5.58 0.26
C GLU A 150 -0.60 -4.54 1.18
N GLY A 151 0.23 -5.00 2.14
CA GLY A 151 1.01 -4.12 3.00
C GLY A 151 1.97 -3.21 2.24
N VAL A 152 2.65 -3.74 1.21
CA VAL A 152 3.53 -2.94 0.34
C VAL A 152 2.74 -1.92 -0.47
N ALA A 153 1.57 -2.29 -1.00
CA ALA A 153 0.69 -1.37 -1.72
C ALA A 153 0.23 -0.18 -0.84
N VAL A 154 -0.22 -0.47 0.39
CA VAL A 154 -0.65 0.56 1.35
C VAL A 154 0.51 1.47 1.77
N MET A 155 1.69 0.91 2.02
CA MET A 155 2.89 1.70 2.34
C MET A 155 3.31 2.60 1.18
N ALA A 156 3.24 2.09 -0.06
CA ALA A 156 3.54 2.87 -1.26
C ALA A 156 2.54 4.02 -1.43
N GLU A 157 1.25 3.75 -1.28
CA GLU A 157 0.18 4.77 -1.32
C GLU A 157 0.42 5.88 -0.30
N ALA A 158 0.70 5.53 0.95
CA ALA A 158 0.98 6.48 2.01
C ALA A 158 2.24 7.32 1.72
N PHE A 159 3.31 6.68 1.25
CA PHE A 159 4.56 7.35 0.91
C PHE A 159 4.38 8.35 -0.23
N PHE A 160 3.79 7.94 -1.35
CA PHE A 160 3.57 8.83 -2.49
C PHE A 160 2.58 9.95 -2.17
N SER A 161 1.53 9.68 -1.41
CA SER A 161 0.59 10.69 -0.93
C SER A 161 1.29 11.76 -0.06
N LEU A 162 2.17 11.34 0.84
CA LEU A 162 2.95 12.25 1.68
C LEU A 162 3.92 13.09 0.84
N VAL A 163 4.64 12.48 -0.09
CA VAL A 163 5.58 13.18 -0.98
C VAL A 163 4.85 14.25 -1.80
N TRP A 164 3.76 13.88 -2.46
CA TRP A 164 2.97 14.83 -3.25
C TRP A 164 2.30 15.90 -2.39
N GLY A 165 1.83 15.54 -1.20
CA GLY A 165 1.31 16.51 -0.22
C GLY A 165 2.35 17.54 0.18
N CYS A 166 3.58 17.11 0.47
CA CYS A 166 4.70 18.01 0.77
C CYS A 166 5.02 18.92 -0.41
N VAL A 167 5.19 18.35 -1.62
CA VAL A 167 5.52 19.13 -2.83
C VAL A 167 4.49 20.24 -3.05
N ILE A 168 3.22 19.92 -3.02
CA ILE A 168 2.13 20.87 -3.23
C ILE A 168 2.05 21.89 -2.09
N GLY A 169 2.21 21.42 -0.84
CA GLY A 169 2.24 22.31 0.32
C GLY A 169 3.35 23.38 0.22
N PHE A 170 4.55 22.99 -0.21
CA PHE A 170 5.66 23.94 -0.42
C PHE A 170 5.42 24.89 -1.58
N LEU A 171 4.78 24.43 -2.67
CA LEU A 171 4.45 25.28 -3.83
C LEU A 171 3.40 26.34 -3.49
N PHE A 172 2.42 26.03 -2.65
CA PHE A 172 1.36 26.98 -2.28
C PHE A 172 1.74 27.88 -1.09
N SER A 173 2.34 27.32 -0.05
CA SER A 173 2.74 28.07 1.15
C SER A 173 3.77 27.32 1.97
N TRP A 174 5.04 27.69 1.81
CA TRP A 174 6.15 27.08 2.53
C TRP A 174 6.02 27.14 4.06
N ARG A 175 5.41 28.25 4.57
CA ARG A 175 5.20 28.43 6.03
C ARG A 175 4.23 27.40 6.60
N VAL A 176 3.11 27.18 5.90
CA VAL A 176 2.10 26.21 6.32
C VAL A 176 2.63 24.78 6.17
N ALA A 177 3.40 24.52 5.10
CA ALA A 177 4.01 23.21 4.86
C ALA A 177 4.97 22.81 6.00
N PHE A 178 5.80 23.73 6.52
CA PHE A 178 6.67 23.44 7.66
C PHE A 178 5.88 23.13 8.93
N VAL A 179 4.81 23.85 9.23
CA VAL A 179 3.95 23.57 10.39
C VAL A 179 3.31 22.19 10.27
N ALA A 180 2.77 21.84 9.09
CA ALA A 180 2.17 20.54 8.83
C ALA A 180 3.20 19.41 8.97
N LEU A 181 4.43 19.61 8.47
CA LEU A 181 5.52 18.64 8.60
C LEU A 181 5.95 18.43 10.05
N ALA A 182 5.96 19.50 10.87
CA ALA A 182 6.27 19.43 12.30
C ALA A 182 5.19 18.69 13.10
N LEU A 183 3.92 18.75 12.66
CA LEU A 183 2.80 18.03 13.28
C LEU A 183 2.75 16.56 12.91
N THR A 184 3.29 16.16 11.74
CA THR A 184 3.26 14.78 11.24
C THR A 184 3.86 13.76 12.23
N PRO A 185 5.06 13.97 12.84
CA PRO A 185 5.61 13.01 13.80
C PRO A 185 4.74 12.90 15.07
N LEU A 186 4.07 13.94 15.46
CA LEU A 186 3.17 13.96 16.63
C LEU A 186 1.93 13.09 16.39
N ILE A 187 1.38 13.12 15.18
CA ILE A 187 0.26 12.27 14.74
C ILE A 187 0.70 10.80 14.70
N ILE A 188 1.90 10.52 14.17
CA ILE A 188 2.46 9.16 14.11
C ILE A 188 2.65 8.59 15.53
N LEU A 189 3.20 9.38 16.46
CA LEU A 189 3.35 8.97 17.85
C LEU A 189 1.99 8.66 18.50
N GLY A 190 0.99 9.51 18.27
CA GLY A 190 -0.37 9.26 18.74
C GLY A 190 -0.97 7.96 18.20
N ALA A 191 -0.78 7.68 16.92
CA ALA A 191 -1.24 6.45 16.29
C ALA A 191 -0.55 5.19 16.87
N ILE A 192 0.78 5.26 17.13
CA ILE A 192 1.54 4.15 17.73
C ILE A 192 1.06 3.88 19.16
N VAL A 193 0.81 4.92 19.94
CA VAL A 193 0.29 4.77 21.31
C VAL A 193 -1.11 4.16 21.28
N SER A 194 -1.99 4.65 20.40
CA SER A 194 -3.34 4.11 20.24
C SER A 194 -3.38 2.65 19.80
N ALA A 195 -2.40 2.20 19.00
CA ALA A 195 -2.32 0.80 18.55
C ALA A 195 -1.77 -0.16 19.63
N LYS A 196 -1.23 0.36 20.74
CA LYS A 196 -0.70 -0.43 21.86
C LYS A 196 -1.69 -0.59 23.02
N ILE A 197 -2.78 0.19 23.02
CA ILE A 197 -3.88 0.11 23.97
C ILE A 197 -4.94 -0.85 23.44
#